data_52a9164bbc35d12e9fae1754494bdd61
#
_entry.id   52a9164bbc35d12e9fae1754494bdd61
#
_cell.length_a   1.000
_cell.length_b   1.000
_cell.length_c   1.000
_cell.angle_alpha   90.00
_cell.angle_beta   90.00
_cell.angle_gamma   90.00
#
_symmetry.space_group_name_H-M   'P 1'
#
loop_
_entity.id
_entity.type
_entity.pdbx_description
1 polymer ?
#
loop_
_entity_poly.entity_id
_entity_poly.type
_entity_poly.pdbx_seq_one_letter_code
_entity_poly.pdbx_strand_id
1 'polypeptide(L)'
;MSFNRIYDIAGSAMRAQTVRLDTVASNLANVDSAAGSEDAAFRAIKPVFSTLYQRVQDAEALGSAQVQIAGIVQSDRQVEKRLEPTNPIADKDGFVYYSNVNAVEEMADMMSASRGFETSVEVINRINSMQQGLLRLGQGV
;
A
#
# COMPACT_ATOMS: atom_id res chain seq x y z
N MET A 1 23.67 8.36 13.70
CA MET A 1 22.50 7.50 13.42
C MET A 1 22.96 6.05 13.49
N SER A 2 22.20 5.16 14.16
CA SER A 2 22.52 3.71 14.14
C SER A 2 22.00 3.10 12.83
N PHE A 3 22.78 2.23 12.20
CA PHE A 3 22.38 1.50 11.00
C PHE A 3 21.05 0.74 11.22
N ASN A 4 20.82 0.19 12.41
CA ASN A 4 19.58 -0.50 12.75
C ASN A 4 18.34 0.37 12.54
N ARG A 5 18.39 1.67 12.86
CA ARG A 5 17.26 2.58 12.64
C ARG A 5 16.93 2.74 11.16
N ILE A 6 17.93 2.75 10.28
CA ILE A 6 17.69 2.88 8.85
C ILE A 6 17.07 1.59 8.31
N TYR A 7 17.49 0.42 8.80
CA TYR A 7 16.83 -0.85 8.47
C TYR A 7 15.38 -0.87 8.93
N ASP A 8 15.08 -0.38 10.14
CA ASP A 8 13.71 -0.33 10.67
C ASP A 8 12.81 0.60 9.85
N ILE A 9 13.33 1.77 9.46
CA ILE A 9 12.60 2.74 8.63
C ILE A 9 12.34 2.14 7.24
N ALA A 10 13.38 1.64 6.57
CA ALA A 10 13.26 1.05 5.24
C ALA A 10 12.36 -0.20 5.26
N GLY A 11 12.49 -1.05 6.28
CA GLY A 11 11.63 -2.21 6.47
C GLY A 11 10.16 -1.85 6.71
N SER A 12 9.89 -0.78 7.47
CA SER A 12 8.52 -0.29 7.66
C SER A 12 7.93 0.27 6.38
N ALA A 13 8.73 1.00 5.59
CA ALA A 13 8.32 1.52 4.29
C ALA A 13 8.02 0.39 3.29
N MET A 14 8.86 -0.65 3.23
CA MET A 14 8.62 -1.83 2.39
C MET A 14 7.30 -2.52 2.75
N ARG A 15 7.05 -2.78 4.05
CA ARG A 15 5.77 -3.36 4.50
C ARG A 15 4.57 -2.51 4.09
N ALA A 16 4.68 -1.20 4.21
CA ALA A 16 3.62 -0.29 3.78
C ALA A 16 3.34 -0.39 2.27
N GLN A 17 4.40 -0.45 1.44
CA GLN A 17 4.24 -0.61 -0.01
C GLN A 17 3.69 -2.00 -0.39
N THR A 18 4.07 -3.06 0.33
CA THR A 18 3.50 -4.40 0.13
C THR A 18 1.99 -4.39 0.36
N VAL A 19 1.52 -3.83 1.48
CA VAL A 19 0.07 -3.75 1.75
C VAL A 19 -0.64 -2.87 0.71
N ARG A 20 0.00 -1.81 0.23
CA ARG A 20 -0.56 -1.01 -0.87
C ARG A 20 -0.69 -1.83 -2.16
N LEU A 21 0.32 -2.63 -2.51
CA LEU A 21 0.28 -3.54 -3.65
C LEU A 21 -0.83 -4.59 -3.51
N ASP A 22 -0.99 -5.18 -2.33
CA ASP A 22 -2.03 -6.18 -2.04
C ASP A 22 -3.44 -5.58 -2.19
N THR A 23 -3.67 -4.35 -1.68
CA THR A 23 -4.97 -3.68 -1.84
C THR A 23 -5.26 -3.31 -3.29
N VAL A 24 -4.27 -2.81 -4.02
CA VAL A 24 -4.39 -2.52 -5.46
C VAL A 24 -4.67 -3.78 -6.27
N ALA A 25 -3.97 -4.88 -5.98
CA ALA A 25 -4.20 -6.16 -6.64
C ALA A 25 -5.63 -6.69 -6.37
N SER A 26 -6.12 -6.55 -5.13
CA SER A 26 -7.50 -6.90 -4.77
C SER A 26 -8.52 -6.03 -5.53
N ASN A 27 -8.27 -4.72 -5.64
CA ASN A 27 -9.13 -3.81 -6.38
C ASN A 27 -9.17 -4.18 -7.87
N LEU A 28 -8.02 -4.40 -8.50
CA LEU A 28 -7.94 -4.78 -9.91
C LEU A 28 -8.60 -6.12 -10.20
N ALA A 29 -8.46 -7.10 -9.30
CA ALA A 29 -9.13 -8.39 -9.42
C ALA A 29 -10.66 -8.28 -9.38
N ASN A 30 -11.19 -7.22 -8.78
CA ASN A 30 -12.63 -6.98 -8.62
C ASN A 30 -13.16 -5.79 -9.46
N VAL A 31 -12.39 -5.27 -10.41
CA VAL A 31 -12.78 -4.10 -11.20
C VAL A 31 -14.08 -4.31 -11.97
N ASP A 32 -14.27 -5.51 -12.54
CA ASP A 32 -15.47 -5.89 -13.31
C ASP A 32 -16.45 -6.73 -12.49
N SER A 33 -16.28 -6.80 -11.17
CA SER A 33 -17.21 -7.56 -10.33
C SER A 33 -18.58 -6.93 -10.31
N ALA A 34 -19.62 -7.74 -10.49
CA ALA A 34 -21.03 -7.34 -10.56
C ALA A 34 -21.83 -7.97 -9.43
N ALA A 35 -22.82 -7.25 -8.92
CA ALA A 35 -23.71 -7.69 -7.85
C ALA A 35 -25.16 -7.29 -8.12
N GLY A 36 -26.09 -8.01 -7.49
CA GLY A 36 -27.54 -7.74 -7.60
C GLY A 36 -28.05 -6.63 -6.69
N SER A 37 -27.19 -6.02 -5.87
CA SER A 37 -27.56 -4.89 -5.02
C SER A 37 -26.37 -3.98 -4.78
N GLU A 38 -26.63 -2.72 -4.47
CA GLU A 38 -25.61 -1.72 -4.15
C GLU A 38 -24.74 -2.11 -2.95
N ASP A 39 -25.38 -2.70 -1.92
CA ASP A 39 -24.69 -3.11 -0.69
C ASP A 39 -23.77 -4.33 -0.89
N ALA A 40 -24.09 -5.18 -1.86
CA ALA A 40 -23.29 -6.36 -2.21
C ALA A 40 -22.19 -6.06 -3.23
N ALA A 41 -22.23 -4.89 -3.88
CA ALA A 41 -21.24 -4.50 -4.87
C ALA A 41 -19.86 -4.26 -4.21
N PHE A 42 -18.81 -4.70 -4.88
CA PHE A 42 -17.44 -4.48 -4.40
C PHE A 42 -17.11 -2.99 -4.38
N ARG A 43 -16.56 -2.53 -3.27
CA ARG A 43 -16.04 -1.16 -3.12
C ARG A 43 -14.53 -1.19 -3.02
N ALA A 44 -13.87 -0.30 -3.76
CA ALA A 44 -12.43 -0.16 -3.73
C ALA A 44 -11.93 0.01 -2.29
N ILE A 45 -10.88 -0.71 -1.94
CA ILE A 45 -10.22 -0.64 -0.63
C ILE A 45 -8.92 0.14 -0.73
N LYS A 46 -8.63 0.96 0.30
CA LYS A 46 -7.40 1.77 0.37
C LYS A 46 -6.76 1.65 1.74
N PRO A 47 -5.43 1.46 1.82
CA PRO A 47 -4.73 1.46 3.10
C PRO A 47 -4.59 2.89 3.62
N VAL A 48 -4.78 3.05 4.93
CA VAL A 48 -4.51 4.30 5.65
C VAL A 48 -3.21 4.15 6.41
N PHE A 49 -2.28 5.06 6.19
CA PHE A 49 -0.98 5.07 6.84
C PHE A 49 -0.93 6.11 7.95
N SER A 50 -0.21 5.79 9.00
CA SER A 50 0.13 6.71 10.08
C SER A 50 1.64 6.68 10.32
N THR A 51 2.17 7.77 10.84
CA THR A 51 3.58 7.87 11.21
C THR A 51 3.72 7.64 12.70
N LEU A 52 4.50 6.65 13.10
CA LEU A 52 4.88 6.41 14.48
C LEU A 52 6.22 7.10 14.76
N TYR A 53 6.20 8.12 15.61
CA TYR A 53 7.41 8.78 16.10
C TYR A 53 7.87 8.10 17.39
N GLN A 54 9.02 7.44 17.37
CA GLN A 54 9.68 7.03 18.58
C GLN A 54 10.40 8.23 19.21
N ARG A 55 9.86 8.78 20.31
CA ARG A 55 10.57 9.74 21.13
C ARG A 55 11.70 9.01 21.85
N VAL A 56 12.92 9.42 21.59
CA VAL A 56 14.06 9.04 22.43
C VAL A 56 14.11 10.07 23.57
N GLN A 57 14.16 9.60 24.83
CA GLN A 57 14.17 10.47 26.02
C GLN A 57 15.43 11.35 26.13
N ASP A 58 16.48 11.04 25.36
CA ASP A 58 17.71 11.84 25.33
C ASP A 58 17.60 12.93 24.24
N ALA A 59 17.72 14.18 24.65
CA ALA A 59 17.51 15.38 23.84
C ALA A 59 18.44 15.53 22.60
N GLU A 60 19.44 14.66 22.43
CA GLU A 60 20.37 14.66 21.30
C GLU A 60 20.10 13.59 20.23
N ALA A 61 19.19 12.66 20.48
CA ALA A 61 18.87 11.61 19.52
C ALA A 61 17.66 11.98 18.66
N LEU A 62 17.89 12.23 17.37
CA LEU A 62 16.83 12.37 16.37
C LEU A 62 15.92 11.12 16.44
N GLY A 63 14.64 11.34 16.78
CA GLY A 63 13.65 10.27 16.82
C GLY A 63 13.53 9.57 15.47
N SER A 64 13.30 8.27 15.47
CA SER A 64 13.00 7.53 14.23
C SER A 64 11.50 7.64 13.93
N ALA A 65 11.16 7.95 12.68
CA ALA A 65 9.79 7.91 12.20
C ALA A 65 9.60 6.62 11.39
N GLN A 66 8.64 5.79 11.78
CA GLN A 66 8.28 4.56 11.08
C GLN A 66 6.89 4.72 10.47
N VAL A 67 6.65 4.08 9.33
CA VAL A 67 5.33 4.01 8.72
C VAL A 67 4.58 2.83 9.33
N GLN A 68 3.36 3.09 9.81
CA GLN A 68 2.46 2.08 10.32
C GLN A 68 1.16 2.08 9.52
N ILE A 69 0.58 0.91 9.31
CA ILE A 69 -0.72 0.76 8.70
C ILE A 69 -1.77 0.96 9.79
N ALA A 70 -2.54 2.04 9.68
CA ALA A 70 -3.62 2.35 10.63
C ALA A 70 -4.88 1.52 10.37
N GLY A 71 -5.07 1.09 9.12
CA GLY A 71 -6.21 0.27 8.71
C GLY A 71 -6.39 0.23 7.21
N ILE A 72 -7.38 -0.54 6.77
CA ILE A 72 -7.85 -0.56 5.38
C ILE A 72 -9.29 -0.06 5.40
N VAL A 73 -9.60 0.92 4.55
CA VAL A 73 -10.93 1.52 4.45
C VAL A 73 -11.52 1.28 3.08
N GLN A 74 -12.84 1.18 3.01
CA GLN A 74 -13.58 1.12 1.74
C GLN A 74 -13.81 2.55 1.22
N SER A 75 -13.83 2.69 -0.09
CA SER A 75 -14.13 3.95 -0.77
C SER A 75 -15.63 4.27 -0.69
N ASP A 76 -15.95 5.52 -0.33
CA ASP A 76 -17.32 6.03 -0.29
C ASP A 76 -17.86 6.43 -1.68
N ARG A 77 -17.07 6.27 -2.75
CA ARG A 77 -17.55 6.54 -4.12
C ARG A 77 -18.74 5.66 -4.44
N GLN A 78 -19.70 6.22 -5.17
CA GLN A 78 -20.83 5.44 -5.65
C GLN A 78 -20.37 4.32 -6.58
N VAL A 79 -21.04 3.16 -6.48
CA VAL A 79 -20.87 2.03 -7.39
C VAL A 79 -21.55 2.34 -8.72
N GLU A 80 -21.06 1.73 -9.80
CA GLU A 80 -21.65 1.94 -11.11
C GLU A 80 -22.93 1.12 -11.26
N LYS A 81 -24.05 1.78 -11.58
CA LYS A 81 -25.35 1.14 -11.78
C LYS A 81 -25.66 1.07 -13.28
N ARG A 82 -25.87 -0.13 -13.81
CA ARG A 82 -26.18 -0.38 -15.23
C ARG A 82 -27.52 -1.07 -15.36
N LEU A 83 -28.31 -0.70 -16.39
CA LEU A 83 -29.56 -1.35 -16.71
C LEU A 83 -29.31 -2.57 -17.60
N GLU A 84 -29.43 -3.76 -17.04
CA GLU A 84 -29.20 -5.04 -17.72
C GLU A 84 -30.32 -6.04 -17.36
N PRO A 85 -31.55 -5.87 -17.90
CA PRO A 85 -32.71 -6.69 -17.48
C PRO A 85 -32.57 -8.19 -17.80
N THR A 86 -31.69 -8.55 -18.75
CA THR A 86 -31.44 -9.95 -19.13
C THR A 86 -30.35 -10.61 -18.29
N ASN A 87 -29.69 -9.86 -17.44
CA ASN A 87 -28.64 -10.40 -16.57
C ASN A 87 -29.27 -11.19 -15.41
N PRO A 88 -28.87 -12.47 -15.17
CA PRO A 88 -29.46 -13.30 -14.12
C PRO A 88 -29.25 -12.76 -12.70
N ILE A 89 -28.29 -11.85 -12.48
CA ILE A 89 -28.05 -11.20 -11.18
C ILE A 89 -28.74 -9.85 -11.04
N ALA A 90 -29.49 -9.39 -12.07
CA ALA A 90 -30.20 -8.11 -12.01
C ALA A 90 -31.22 -8.08 -10.87
N ASP A 91 -31.38 -6.90 -10.28
CA ASP A 91 -32.41 -6.65 -9.28
C ASP A 91 -33.82 -6.68 -9.90
N LYS A 92 -34.85 -6.47 -9.08
CA LYS A 92 -36.27 -6.48 -9.54
C LYS A 92 -36.59 -5.41 -10.58
N ASP A 93 -35.80 -4.35 -10.62
CA ASP A 93 -35.92 -3.23 -11.56
C ASP A 93 -35.02 -3.38 -12.79
N GLY A 94 -34.28 -4.50 -12.89
CA GLY A 94 -33.40 -4.82 -14.00
C GLY A 94 -32.03 -4.18 -13.93
N PHE A 95 -31.59 -3.71 -12.76
CA PHE A 95 -30.28 -3.10 -12.59
C PHE A 95 -29.25 -4.08 -12.02
N VAL A 96 -27.99 -3.88 -12.47
CA VAL A 96 -26.80 -4.57 -11.97
C VAL A 96 -25.82 -3.52 -11.43
N TYR A 97 -25.17 -3.83 -10.32
CA TYR A 97 -24.26 -2.93 -9.62
C TYR A 97 -22.84 -3.43 -9.80
N TYR A 98 -22.00 -2.60 -10.42
CA TYR A 98 -20.59 -2.88 -10.65
C TYR A 98 -19.71 -2.18 -9.61
N SER A 99 -18.47 -2.63 -9.48
CA SER A 99 -17.52 -2.05 -8.52
C SER A 99 -17.26 -0.56 -8.82
N ASN A 100 -16.85 0.20 -7.79
CA ASN A 100 -16.42 1.59 -7.95
C ASN A 100 -14.90 1.73 -8.17
N VAL A 101 -14.23 0.65 -8.58
CA VAL A 101 -12.79 0.61 -8.85
C VAL A 101 -12.50 1.29 -10.19
N ASN A 102 -11.50 2.18 -10.19
CA ASN A 102 -10.97 2.74 -11.44
C ASN A 102 -9.64 2.05 -11.77
N ALA A 103 -9.64 1.20 -12.80
CA ALA A 103 -8.48 0.43 -13.22
C ALA A 103 -7.24 1.29 -13.51
N VAL A 104 -7.43 2.48 -14.11
CA VAL A 104 -6.31 3.38 -14.46
C VAL A 104 -5.68 3.98 -13.20
N GLU A 105 -6.51 4.40 -12.22
CA GLU A 105 -6.02 4.89 -10.93
C GLU A 105 -5.26 3.79 -10.19
N GLU A 106 -5.79 2.56 -10.16
CA GLU A 106 -5.16 1.44 -9.48
C GLU A 106 -3.85 1.01 -10.15
N MET A 107 -3.77 1.02 -11.49
CA MET A 107 -2.51 0.76 -12.21
C MET A 107 -1.44 1.83 -11.91
N ALA A 108 -1.82 3.10 -11.83
CA ALA A 108 -0.91 4.18 -11.44
C ALA A 108 -0.42 4.01 -9.99
N ASP A 109 -1.33 3.62 -9.08
CA ASP A 109 -0.99 3.32 -7.69
C ASP A 109 -0.07 2.10 -7.57
N MET A 110 -0.30 1.05 -8.37
CA MET A 110 0.59 -0.12 -8.44
C MET A 110 2.01 0.26 -8.86
N MET A 111 2.16 1.05 -9.93
CA MET A 111 3.47 1.50 -10.39
C MET A 111 4.17 2.36 -9.34
N SER A 112 3.44 3.24 -8.68
CA SER A 112 3.96 4.09 -7.59
C SER A 112 4.44 3.25 -6.41
N ALA A 113 3.65 2.27 -5.98
CA ALA A 113 3.99 1.38 -4.86
C ALA A 113 5.19 0.49 -5.19
N SER A 114 5.27 -0.05 -6.42
CA SER A 114 6.42 -0.85 -6.87
C SER A 114 7.71 -0.04 -6.84
N ARG A 115 7.70 1.18 -7.36
CA ARG A 115 8.87 2.08 -7.31
C ARG A 115 9.28 2.43 -5.88
N GLY A 116 8.32 2.68 -4.99
CA GLY A 116 8.58 2.93 -3.57
C GLY A 116 9.22 1.73 -2.88
N PHE A 117 8.76 0.52 -3.20
CA PHE A 117 9.34 -0.72 -2.71
C PHE A 117 10.79 -0.90 -3.20
N GLU A 118 11.02 -0.76 -4.51
CA GLU A 118 12.36 -0.86 -5.13
C GLU A 118 13.35 0.15 -4.53
N THR A 119 12.91 1.39 -4.33
CA THR A 119 13.73 2.44 -3.67
C THR A 119 14.13 2.01 -2.26
N SER A 120 13.22 1.43 -1.49
CA SER A 120 13.51 0.96 -0.13
C SER A 120 14.50 -0.20 -0.12
N VAL A 121 14.40 -1.12 -1.08
CA VAL A 121 15.37 -2.22 -1.28
C VAL A 121 16.76 -1.65 -1.63
N GLU A 122 16.83 -0.66 -2.52
CA GLU A 122 18.09 -0.02 -2.90
C GLU A 122 18.76 0.66 -1.69
N VAL A 123 17.99 1.35 -0.85
CA VAL A 123 18.50 1.95 0.40
C VAL A 123 19.14 0.89 1.28
N ILE A 124 18.48 -0.26 1.48
CA ILE A 124 19.03 -1.37 2.29
C ILE A 124 20.33 -1.89 1.69
N ASN A 125 20.39 -2.10 0.37
CA ASN A 125 21.60 -2.57 -0.31
C ASN A 125 22.77 -1.58 -0.16
N ARG A 126 22.51 -0.28 -0.28
CA ARG A 126 23.53 0.77 -0.09
C ARG A 126 24.08 0.79 1.34
N ILE A 127 23.20 0.60 2.34
CA ILE A 127 23.60 0.51 3.74
C ILE A 127 24.50 -0.71 3.97
N ASN A 128 24.12 -1.87 3.45
CA ASN A 128 24.92 -3.08 3.53
C ASN A 128 26.32 -2.88 2.94
N SER A 129 26.40 -2.27 1.76
CA SER A 129 27.68 -1.96 1.09
C SER A 129 28.53 -1.00 1.90
N MET A 130 27.91 0.02 2.51
CA MET A 130 28.59 0.98 3.38
C MET A 130 29.13 0.32 4.65
N GLN A 131 28.34 -0.56 5.30
CA GLN A 131 28.78 -1.33 6.46
C GLN A 131 30.00 -2.22 6.14
N GLN A 132 29.94 -2.93 5.01
CA GLN A 132 31.07 -3.75 4.56
C GLN A 132 32.30 -2.90 4.27
N GLY A 133 32.17 -1.72 3.69
CA GLY A 133 33.24 -0.78 3.46
C GLY A 133 33.88 -0.32 4.77
N LEU A 134 33.07 0.02 5.77
CA LEU A 134 33.57 0.41 7.10
C LEU A 134 34.32 -0.72 7.82
N LEU A 135 33.80 -1.95 7.72
CA LEU A 135 34.46 -3.12 8.30
C LEU A 135 35.84 -3.38 7.66
N ARG A 136 35.99 -3.24 6.35
CA ARG A 136 37.28 -3.36 5.65
C ARG A 136 38.26 -2.28 6.08
N LEU A 137 37.85 -1.04 6.23
CA LEU A 137 38.66 0.05 6.73
C LEU A 137 39.15 -0.19 8.17
N GLY A 138 38.28 -0.78 9.01
CA GLY A 138 38.62 -1.12 10.40
C GLY A 138 39.61 -2.32 10.53
N GLN A 139 39.71 -3.16 9.50
CA GLN A 139 40.62 -4.32 9.46
C GLN A 139 42.02 -3.98 8.88
N GLY A 140 42.26 -2.74 8.48
CA GLY A 140 43.59 -2.25 8.09
C GLY A 140 44.14 -2.82 6.78
N VAL A 141 43.29 -3.20 5.84
CA VAL A 141 43.63 -3.59 4.48
C VAL A 141 43.17 -2.54 3.50
#